data_13516f6cab305b49cbdcbd507b10b5e7
#
_entry.id   13516f6cab305b49cbdcbd507b10b5e7
#
_cell.length_a   1.000
_cell.length_b   1.000
_cell.length_c   1.000
_cell.angle_alpha   90.00
_cell.angle_beta   90.00
_cell.angle_gamma   90.00
#
_symmetry.space_group_name_H-M   'P 1'
#
loop_
_entity.id
_entity.type
_entity.pdbx_description
1 polymer ?
#
loop_
_entity_poly.entity_id
_entity_poly.type
_entity_poly.pdbx_seq_one_letter_code
_entity_poly.pdbx_strand_id
1 'polypeptide(L)'
;DSYISVNEALKHGGIETRSAVDIDWIDSETLEGDVDLDEILGDVDGILVPGGFGSRGIEGKINACQYARTHGIPYLGICLGMQIAIIEFARHVLGMNDANSAEINPETPFPVIDILPEQKEVTDMGGTMRLGQYPCTLNPESKSYALYGASMIYERHRHRYEVNNDYRNDLLSGGMIFAGT
;
A
#
# COMPACT_ATOMS: atom_id res chain seq x y z
N ASP A 1 17.94 2.55 -10.13
CA ASP A 1 17.06 3.60 -10.68
C ASP A 1 15.62 3.17 -10.90
N SER A 2 15.17 2.11 -10.22
CA SER A 2 13.79 1.57 -10.37
C SER A 2 12.72 2.55 -9.88
N TYR A 3 13.07 3.49 -9.02
CA TYR A 3 12.14 4.43 -8.39
C TYR A 3 12.28 5.88 -8.87
N ILE A 4 12.92 6.11 -10.02
CA ILE A 4 13.16 7.47 -10.53
C ILE A 4 11.85 8.27 -10.73
N SER A 5 10.78 7.60 -11.20
CA SER A 5 9.49 8.26 -11.39
C SER A 5 8.84 8.66 -10.07
N VAL A 6 9.01 7.88 -9.01
CA VAL A 6 8.53 8.23 -7.66
C VAL A 6 9.29 9.42 -7.12
N ASN A 7 10.61 9.41 -7.27
CA ASN A 7 11.48 10.51 -6.87
C ASN A 7 11.11 11.83 -7.57
N GLU A 8 10.92 11.78 -8.89
CA GLU A 8 10.51 12.96 -9.66
C GLU A 8 9.07 13.41 -9.29
N ALA A 9 8.15 12.49 -9.04
CA ALA A 9 6.79 12.85 -8.59
C ALA A 9 6.80 13.55 -7.23
N LEU A 10 7.63 13.11 -6.28
CA LEU A 10 7.81 13.77 -4.98
C LEU A 10 8.37 15.18 -5.14
N LYS A 11 9.38 15.38 -6.01
CA LYS A 11 9.91 16.72 -6.31
C LYS A 11 8.86 17.62 -6.94
N HIS A 12 8.04 17.12 -7.88
CA HIS A 12 6.94 17.88 -8.47
C HIS A 12 5.90 18.27 -7.43
N GLY A 13 5.55 17.34 -6.52
CA GLY A 13 4.67 17.65 -5.39
C GLY A 13 5.23 18.74 -4.49
N GLY A 14 6.53 18.71 -4.22
CA GLY A 14 7.23 19.74 -3.47
C GLY A 14 7.15 21.12 -4.14
N ILE A 15 7.35 21.19 -5.46
CA ILE A 15 7.24 22.44 -6.23
C ILE A 15 5.83 23.03 -6.11
N GLU A 16 4.79 22.20 -6.31
CA GLU A 16 3.39 22.62 -6.24
C GLU A 16 3.02 23.11 -4.83
N THR A 17 3.49 22.44 -3.81
CA THR A 17 3.22 22.79 -2.40
C THR A 17 4.20 23.83 -1.83
N ARG A 18 5.20 24.27 -2.61
CA ARG A 18 6.28 25.17 -2.19
C ARG A 18 7.07 24.64 -0.99
N SER A 19 7.29 23.36 -0.97
CA SER A 19 8.02 22.64 0.06
C SER A 19 9.30 22.06 -0.51
N ALA A 20 10.38 22.10 0.25
CA ALA A 20 11.57 21.30 -0.04
C ALA A 20 11.27 19.83 0.28
N VAL A 21 11.65 18.93 -0.61
CA VAL A 21 11.52 17.48 -0.38
C VAL A 21 12.91 16.90 -0.31
N ASP A 22 13.27 16.43 0.88
CA ASP A 22 14.45 15.62 1.12
C ASP A 22 14.03 14.16 1.23
N ILE A 23 14.73 13.24 0.55
CA ILE A 23 14.34 11.84 0.46
C ILE A 23 15.40 10.98 1.12
N ASP A 24 15.01 10.39 2.22
CA ASP A 24 15.78 9.37 2.90
C ASP A 24 15.44 7.98 2.35
N TRP A 25 16.46 7.26 1.87
CA TRP A 25 16.32 5.92 1.34
C TRP A 25 16.65 4.89 2.41
N ILE A 26 15.62 4.21 2.91
CA ILE A 26 15.76 3.23 3.98
C ILE A 26 15.56 1.83 3.40
N ASP A 27 16.52 0.93 3.64
CA ASP A 27 16.34 -0.48 3.31
C ASP A 27 15.36 -1.11 4.31
N SER A 28 14.24 -1.62 3.80
CA SER A 28 13.19 -2.19 4.64
C SER A 28 13.64 -3.37 5.50
N GLU A 29 14.69 -4.11 5.11
CA GLU A 29 15.24 -5.18 5.95
C GLU A 29 15.84 -4.64 7.26
N THR A 30 16.31 -3.38 7.27
CA THR A 30 16.82 -2.75 8.51
C THR A 30 15.73 -2.40 9.51
N LEU A 31 14.46 -2.47 9.10
CA LEU A 31 13.30 -2.23 9.96
C LEU A 31 12.66 -3.53 10.48
N GLU A 32 13.29 -4.68 10.23
CA GLU A 32 12.81 -5.98 10.72
C GLU A 32 13.38 -6.32 12.08
N GLY A 33 12.64 -7.11 12.84
CA GLY A 33 13.07 -7.59 14.17
C GLY A 33 12.89 -6.56 15.29
N ASP A 34 13.72 -6.69 16.33
CA ASP A 34 13.66 -5.82 17.52
C ASP A 34 14.60 -4.62 17.32
N VAL A 35 14.15 -3.65 16.56
CA VAL A 35 14.89 -2.43 16.21
C VAL A 35 14.18 -1.20 16.78
N ASP A 36 14.95 -0.17 17.12
CA ASP A 36 14.41 1.12 17.54
C ASP A 36 13.95 1.91 16.30
N LEU A 37 12.65 1.86 16.01
CA LEU A 37 12.08 2.57 14.88
C LEU A 37 12.08 4.09 15.08
N ASP A 38 12.08 4.58 16.33
CA ASP A 38 12.18 6.03 16.60
C ASP A 38 13.55 6.56 16.18
N GLU A 39 14.62 5.78 16.35
CA GLU A 39 15.96 6.19 15.90
C GLU A 39 16.03 6.31 14.36
N ILE A 40 15.27 5.49 13.63
CA ILE A 40 15.33 5.43 12.15
C ILE A 40 14.28 6.32 11.49
N LEU A 41 13.08 6.38 12.05
CA LEU A 41 11.91 7.01 11.44
C LEU A 41 11.38 8.23 12.20
N GLY A 42 12.00 8.58 13.35
CA GLY A 42 11.48 9.62 14.25
C GLY A 42 11.48 11.04 13.66
N ASP A 43 12.36 11.31 12.72
CA ASP A 43 12.55 12.65 12.15
C ASP A 43 11.87 12.83 10.78
N VAL A 44 11.10 11.83 10.28
CA VAL A 44 10.47 11.93 8.96
C VAL A 44 9.09 12.58 9.01
N ASP A 45 8.76 13.43 8.03
CA ASP A 45 7.45 14.07 7.87
C ASP A 45 6.44 13.18 7.12
N GLY A 46 6.89 12.10 6.51
CA GLY A 46 6.05 11.17 5.77
C GLY A 46 6.79 9.90 5.38
N ILE A 47 6.05 8.80 5.23
CA ILE A 47 6.60 7.51 4.82
C ILE A 47 5.95 7.09 3.51
N LEU A 48 6.78 6.78 2.50
CA LEU A 48 6.33 6.24 1.23
C LEU A 48 6.88 4.82 1.04
N VAL A 49 5.97 3.86 0.83
CA VAL A 49 6.33 2.50 0.42
C VAL A 49 5.95 2.30 -1.04
N PRO A 50 6.95 2.17 -1.94
CA PRO A 50 6.71 2.06 -3.37
C PRO A 50 6.19 0.69 -3.78
N GLY A 51 5.88 0.55 -5.07
CA GLY A 51 5.61 -0.74 -5.70
C GLY A 51 6.85 -1.64 -5.70
N GLY A 52 6.61 -2.94 -5.65
CA GLY A 52 7.65 -3.96 -5.67
C GLY A 52 7.06 -5.35 -5.79
N PHE A 53 7.93 -6.35 -5.81
CA PHE A 53 7.59 -7.76 -5.91
C PHE A 53 8.46 -8.58 -4.97
N GLY A 54 7.98 -9.77 -4.60
CA GLY A 54 8.72 -10.69 -3.74
C GLY A 54 8.54 -10.43 -2.25
N SER A 55 9.18 -11.26 -1.45
CA SER A 55 9.00 -11.31 0.02
C SER A 55 10.06 -10.54 0.82
N ARG A 56 11.06 -9.94 0.14
CA ARG A 56 12.15 -9.25 0.80
C ARG A 56 11.68 -8.00 1.54
N GLY A 57 12.04 -7.87 2.81
CA GLY A 57 11.76 -6.69 3.63
C GLY A 57 10.27 -6.41 3.85
N ILE A 58 9.41 -7.43 3.75
CA ILE A 58 7.95 -7.25 3.92
C ILE A 58 7.61 -6.87 5.35
N GLU A 59 8.19 -7.56 6.34
CA GLU A 59 7.90 -7.26 7.76
C GLU A 59 8.41 -5.86 8.13
N GLY A 60 9.56 -5.45 7.62
CA GLY A 60 10.05 -4.07 7.83
C GLY A 60 9.14 -3.00 7.21
N LYS A 61 8.54 -3.28 6.04
CA LYS A 61 7.54 -2.39 5.45
C LYS A 61 6.25 -2.34 6.28
N ILE A 62 5.83 -3.47 6.87
CA ILE A 62 4.69 -3.54 7.78
C ILE A 62 4.99 -2.72 9.05
N ASN A 63 6.19 -2.88 9.61
CA ASN A 63 6.64 -2.11 10.77
C ASN A 63 6.66 -0.60 10.47
N ALA A 64 7.15 -0.18 9.30
CA ALA A 64 7.12 1.23 8.89
C ALA A 64 5.68 1.77 8.75
N CYS A 65 4.78 0.96 8.21
CA CYS A 65 3.37 1.31 8.08
C CYS A 65 2.70 1.44 9.46
N GLN A 66 2.97 0.49 10.37
CA GLN A 66 2.48 0.54 11.75
C GLN A 66 3.01 1.76 12.48
N TYR A 67 4.30 2.05 12.33
CA TYR A 67 4.93 3.24 12.90
C TYR A 67 4.22 4.50 12.44
N ALA A 68 4.03 4.65 11.12
CA ALA A 68 3.32 5.80 10.56
C ALA A 68 1.92 5.95 11.15
N ARG A 69 1.14 4.86 11.22
CA ARG A 69 -0.23 4.89 11.76
C ARG A 69 -0.28 5.25 13.23
N THR A 70 0.60 4.67 14.05
CA THR A 70 0.60 4.87 15.51
C THR A 70 1.16 6.23 15.93
N HIS A 71 2.03 6.84 15.11
CA HIS A 71 2.60 8.17 15.36
C HIS A 71 1.91 9.30 14.59
N GLY A 72 0.87 8.97 13.79
CA GLY A 72 0.14 9.98 13.02
C GLY A 72 0.94 10.58 11.86
N ILE A 73 1.96 9.87 11.38
CA ILE A 73 2.78 10.28 10.23
C ILE A 73 2.04 9.93 8.94
N PRO A 74 1.95 10.82 7.95
CA PRO A 74 1.38 10.52 6.65
C PRO A 74 2.06 9.32 5.99
N TYR A 75 1.26 8.37 5.51
CA TYR A 75 1.73 7.20 4.80
C TYR A 75 1.17 7.15 3.38
N LEU A 76 2.02 6.91 2.40
CA LEU A 76 1.62 6.66 1.01
C LEU A 76 2.14 5.30 0.55
N GLY A 77 1.22 4.36 0.34
CA GLY A 77 1.52 3.05 -0.22
C GLY A 77 1.14 2.96 -1.70
N ILE A 78 2.09 2.64 -2.57
CA ILE A 78 1.87 2.47 -4.00
C ILE A 78 1.96 0.98 -4.35
N CYS A 79 0.94 0.38 -4.96
CA CYS A 79 0.92 -1.03 -5.36
C CYS A 79 1.19 -1.95 -4.16
N LEU A 80 2.39 -2.54 -4.05
CA LEU A 80 2.80 -3.32 -2.88
C LEU A 80 2.66 -2.53 -1.57
N GLY A 81 3.01 -1.25 -1.57
CA GLY A 81 2.86 -0.41 -0.38
C GLY A 81 1.42 -0.27 0.10
N MET A 82 0.45 -0.22 -0.80
CA MET A 82 -0.98 -0.26 -0.45
C MET A 82 -1.36 -1.62 0.14
N GLN A 83 -0.87 -2.72 -0.45
CA GLN A 83 -1.10 -4.06 0.08
C GLN A 83 -0.52 -4.23 1.49
N ILE A 84 0.66 -3.68 1.75
CA ILE A 84 1.29 -3.63 3.08
C ILE A 84 0.38 -2.91 4.08
N ALA A 85 -0.21 -1.77 3.72
CA ALA A 85 -1.13 -1.05 4.61
C ALA A 85 -2.38 -1.88 4.96
N ILE A 86 -2.92 -2.65 4.02
CA ILE A 86 -4.04 -3.56 4.27
C ILE A 86 -3.64 -4.69 5.22
N ILE A 87 -2.47 -5.29 5.01
CA ILE A 87 -1.95 -6.36 5.87
C ILE A 87 -1.70 -5.84 7.28
N GLU A 88 -1.03 -4.69 7.41
CA GLU A 88 -0.78 -4.03 8.69
C GLU A 88 -2.08 -3.78 9.45
N PHE A 89 -3.05 -3.18 8.78
CA PHE A 89 -4.35 -2.86 9.38
C PHE A 89 -5.11 -4.11 9.83
N ALA A 90 -5.12 -5.15 9.01
CA ALA A 90 -5.72 -6.43 9.36
C ALA A 90 -5.07 -7.06 10.59
N ARG A 91 -3.74 -7.04 10.67
CA ARG A 91 -3.00 -7.60 11.81
C ARG A 91 -3.21 -6.82 13.10
N HIS A 92 -3.01 -5.50 13.06
CA HIS A 92 -2.86 -4.70 14.27
C HIS A 92 -4.13 -3.93 14.67
N VAL A 93 -5.09 -3.77 13.76
CA VAL A 93 -6.37 -3.12 14.08
C VAL A 93 -7.49 -4.15 14.20
N LEU A 94 -7.55 -5.14 13.30
CA LEU A 94 -8.60 -6.16 13.32
C LEU A 94 -8.22 -7.41 14.13
N GLY A 95 -6.97 -7.55 14.58
CA GLY A 95 -6.51 -8.69 15.36
C GLY A 95 -6.33 -9.98 14.55
N MET A 96 -6.22 -9.90 13.22
CA MET A 96 -5.92 -11.01 12.32
C MET A 96 -4.41 -11.22 12.24
N ASN A 97 -3.78 -11.67 13.31
CA ASN A 97 -2.31 -11.66 13.50
C ASN A 97 -1.50 -12.28 12.35
N ASP A 98 -2.07 -13.29 11.67
CA ASP A 98 -1.41 -13.98 10.56
C ASP A 98 -1.88 -13.49 9.17
N ALA A 99 -2.58 -12.34 9.11
CA ALA A 99 -3.02 -11.78 7.84
C ALA A 99 -1.84 -11.50 6.91
N ASN A 100 -2.00 -11.86 5.63
CA ASN A 100 -0.95 -11.72 4.65
C ASN A 100 -1.51 -11.61 3.23
N SER A 101 -0.62 -11.42 2.26
CA SER A 101 -0.89 -11.68 0.86
C SER A 101 -0.70 -13.17 0.55
N ALA A 102 -1.60 -13.75 -0.22
CA ALA A 102 -1.45 -15.12 -0.74
C ALA A 102 -0.25 -15.26 -1.69
N GLU A 103 0.29 -14.15 -2.21
CA GLU A 103 1.56 -14.14 -2.96
C GLU A 103 2.77 -14.43 -2.05
N ILE A 104 2.74 -13.87 -0.84
CA ILE A 104 3.86 -13.94 0.12
C ILE A 104 3.77 -15.21 0.96
N ASN A 105 2.58 -15.48 1.46
CA ASN A 105 2.27 -16.68 2.24
C ASN A 105 0.98 -17.34 1.73
N PRO A 106 1.08 -18.34 0.83
CA PRO A 106 -0.11 -19.03 0.30
C PRO A 106 -0.94 -19.77 1.34
N GLU A 107 -0.35 -20.08 2.50
CA GLU A 107 -0.99 -20.83 3.58
C GLU A 107 -1.57 -19.90 4.68
N THR A 108 -1.58 -18.59 4.45
CA THR A 108 -2.13 -17.65 5.44
C THR A 108 -3.61 -17.95 5.71
N PRO A 109 -4.04 -17.98 6.99
CA PRO A 109 -5.46 -18.16 7.31
C PRO A 109 -6.32 -16.93 6.97
N PHE A 110 -5.67 -15.78 6.76
CA PHE A 110 -6.33 -14.51 6.43
C PHE A 110 -5.70 -13.88 5.18
N PRO A 111 -6.00 -14.40 3.96
CA PRO A 111 -5.48 -13.85 2.71
C PRO A 111 -6.20 -12.54 2.34
N VAL A 112 -5.87 -11.46 3.06
CA VAL A 112 -6.48 -10.14 2.85
C VAL A 112 -6.09 -9.51 1.51
N ILE A 113 -5.02 -10.02 0.91
CA ILE A 113 -4.58 -9.77 -0.47
C ILE A 113 -4.54 -11.10 -1.19
N ASP A 114 -5.29 -11.24 -2.30
CA ASP A 114 -5.39 -12.48 -3.06
C ASP A 114 -5.56 -12.19 -4.56
N ILE A 115 -5.50 -13.23 -5.37
CA ILE A 115 -5.85 -13.18 -6.78
C ILE A 115 -7.38 -13.10 -6.89
N LEU A 116 -7.89 -12.24 -7.78
CA LEU A 116 -9.33 -12.17 -8.04
C LEU A 116 -9.88 -13.52 -8.51
N PRO A 117 -11.11 -13.90 -8.09
CA PRO A 117 -11.72 -15.18 -8.46
C PRO A 117 -11.71 -15.45 -9.97
N GLU A 118 -11.98 -14.42 -10.79
CA GLU A 118 -11.99 -14.52 -12.24
C GLU A 118 -10.61 -14.82 -12.84
N GLN A 119 -9.55 -14.58 -12.09
CA GLN A 119 -8.16 -14.82 -12.50
C GLN A 119 -7.62 -16.18 -12.04
N LYS A 120 -8.29 -16.86 -11.12
CA LYS A 120 -7.87 -18.18 -10.61
C LYS A 120 -7.98 -19.29 -11.66
N GLU A 121 -8.86 -19.12 -12.65
CA GLU A 121 -9.08 -20.10 -13.72
C GLU A 121 -8.15 -19.91 -14.94
N VAL A 122 -7.37 -18.80 -14.97
CA VAL A 122 -6.49 -18.50 -16.09
C VAL A 122 -5.14 -19.20 -15.89
N THR A 123 -4.85 -20.18 -16.75
CA THR A 123 -3.60 -20.97 -16.72
C THR A 123 -2.38 -20.22 -17.24
N ASP A 124 -2.58 -19.13 -17.99
CA ASP A 124 -1.50 -18.35 -18.59
C ASP A 124 -1.10 -17.20 -17.65
N MET A 125 0.10 -17.28 -17.05
CA MET A 125 0.57 -16.31 -16.05
C MET A 125 0.52 -14.85 -16.52
N GLY A 126 0.71 -14.58 -17.80
CA GLY A 126 0.60 -13.24 -18.40
C GLY A 126 -0.84 -12.71 -18.47
N GLY A 127 -1.84 -13.59 -18.55
CA GLY A 127 -3.26 -13.24 -18.63
C GLY A 127 -3.92 -12.90 -17.30
N THR A 128 -3.23 -13.13 -16.17
CA THR A 128 -3.76 -12.87 -14.83
C THR A 128 -3.39 -11.49 -14.27
N MET A 129 -2.66 -10.67 -15.02
CA MET A 129 -2.29 -9.32 -14.57
C MET A 129 -3.33 -8.30 -14.99
N ARG A 130 -3.74 -7.46 -14.04
CA ARG A 130 -4.44 -6.22 -14.35
C ARG A 130 -3.44 -5.22 -14.91
N LEU A 131 -3.52 -4.96 -16.20
CA LEU A 131 -2.59 -4.12 -16.94
C LEU A 131 -3.31 -2.97 -17.65
N GLY A 132 -2.71 -1.78 -17.59
CA GLY A 132 -3.17 -0.62 -18.32
C GLY A 132 -4.04 0.31 -17.49
N GLN A 133 -4.78 1.17 -18.20
CA GLN A 133 -5.58 2.22 -17.59
C GLN A 133 -6.99 1.72 -17.30
N TYR A 134 -7.41 1.91 -16.05
CA TYR A 134 -8.75 1.55 -15.58
C TYR A 134 -9.45 2.75 -14.96
N PRO A 135 -10.77 2.88 -15.14
CA PRO A 135 -11.56 3.87 -14.42
C PRO A 135 -11.63 3.53 -12.92
N CYS A 136 -11.65 4.56 -12.10
CA CYS A 136 -11.87 4.45 -10.67
C CYS A 136 -12.85 5.55 -10.24
N THR A 137 -13.98 5.15 -9.69
CA THR A 137 -14.96 6.09 -9.12
C THR A 137 -14.56 6.42 -7.69
N LEU A 138 -14.31 7.70 -7.42
CA LEU A 138 -13.87 8.16 -6.11
C LEU A 138 -15.05 8.43 -5.17
N ASN A 139 -14.88 8.04 -3.91
CA ASN A 139 -15.80 8.39 -2.84
C ASN A 139 -15.71 9.91 -2.57
N PRO A 140 -16.81 10.67 -2.69
CA PRO A 140 -16.81 12.12 -2.48
C PRO A 140 -16.35 12.59 -1.09
N GLU A 141 -16.47 11.73 -0.09
CA GLU A 141 -16.05 12.02 1.28
C GLU A 141 -14.57 11.68 1.55
N SER A 142 -13.87 11.14 0.56
CA SER A 142 -12.47 10.72 0.70
C SER A 142 -11.49 11.88 0.48
N LYS A 143 -10.31 11.79 1.11
CA LYS A 143 -9.19 12.68 0.82
C LYS A 143 -8.75 12.59 -0.64
N SER A 144 -8.82 11.40 -1.25
CA SER A 144 -8.49 11.19 -2.67
C SER A 144 -9.39 12.01 -3.57
N TYR A 145 -10.69 12.04 -3.33
CA TYR A 145 -11.62 12.89 -4.10
C TYR A 145 -11.24 14.37 -4.02
N ALA A 146 -10.92 14.85 -2.80
CA ALA A 146 -10.52 16.26 -2.61
C ALA A 146 -9.21 16.60 -3.34
N LEU A 147 -8.26 15.67 -3.37
CA LEU A 147 -6.96 15.85 -4.03
C LEU A 147 -7.06 15.80 -5.56
N TYR A 148 -7.83 14.86 -6.10
CA TYR A 148 -8.02 14.75 -7.57
C TYR A 148 -8.99 15.80 -8.13
N GLY A 149 -9.94 16.28 -7.33
CA GLY A 149 -10.96 17.24 -7.76
C GLY A 149 -11.94 16.67 -8.80
N ALA A 150 -12.08 15.35 -8.88
CA ALA A 150 -12.90 14.65 -9.86
C ALA A 150 -13.57 13.43 -9.24
N SER A 151 -14.79 13.09 -9.71
CA SER A 151 -15.53 11.90 -9.25
C SER A 151 -15.05 10.60 -9.91
N MET A 152 -14.42 10.71 -11.05
CA MET A 152 -13.85 9.58 -11.79
C MET A 152 -12.44 9.91 -12.25
N ILE A 153 -11.52 9.00 -12.00
CA ILE A 153 -10.13 9.08 -12.43
C ILE A 153 -9.76 7.85 -13.23
N TYR A 154 -8.62 7.90 -13.91
CA TYR A 154 -8.11 6.80 -14.69
C TYR A 154 -6.67 6.54 -14.25
N GLU A 155 -6.48 5.43 -13.58
CA GLU A 155 -5.16 5.04 -13.06
C GLU A 155 -4.59 3.85 -13.82
N ARG A 156 -3.27 3.81 -13.94
CA ARG A 156 -2.56 2.71 -14.59
C ARG A 156 -2.26 1.63 -13.57
N HIS A 157 -2.72 0.43 -13.88
CA HIS A 157 -2.52 -0.76 -13.06
C HIS A 157 -1.43 -1.66 -13.66
N ARG A 158 -0.66 -2.27 -12.77
CA ARG A 158 0.27 -3.37 -13.07
C ARG A 158 0.38 -4.24 -11.83
N HIS A 159 -0.62 -5.05 -11.59
CA HIS A 159 -0.64 -5.96 -10.45
C HIS A 159 -1.47 -7.20 -10.75
N ARG A 160 -1.21 -8.27 -10.02
CA ARG A 160 -1.89 -9.55 -10.10
C ARG A 160 -2.74 -9.80 -8.87
N TYR A 161 -2.26 -9.35 -7.70
CA TYR A 161 -2.90 -9.48 -6.42
C TYR A 161 -3.61 -8.19 -6.05
N GLU A 162 -4.79 -8.34 -5.47
CA GLU A 162 -5.67 -7.23 -5.10
C GLU A 162 -6.22 -7.43 -3.69
N VAL A 163 -6.90 -6.42 -3.15
CA VAL A 163 -7.62 -6.53 -1.88
C VAL A 163 -8.69 -7.59 -2.02
N ASN A 164 -8.67 -8.59 -1.14
CA ASN A 164 -9.67 -9.64 -1.12
C ASN A 164 -11.01 -9.09 -0.62
N ASN A 165 -12.03 -9.14 -1.50
CA ASN A 165 -13.35 -8.59 -1.20
C ASN A 165 -14.06 -9.27 -0.01
N ASP A 166 -13.69 -10.50 0.34
CA ASP A 166 -14.24 -11.22 1.50
C ASP A 166 -13.96 -10.48 2.82
N TYR A 167 -12.84 -9.75 2.89
CA TYR A 167 -12.43 -8.96 4.06
C TYR A 167 -12.88 -7.49 4.01
N ARG A 168 -13.53 -7.05 2.92
CA ARG A 168 -13.91 -5.65 2.72
C ARG A 168 -14.75 -5.10 3.86
N ASN A 169 -15.72 -5.88 4.33
CA ASN A 169 -16.61 -5.46 5.41
C ASN A 169 -15.89 -5.35 6.75
N ASP A 170 -14.95 -6.24 7.03
CA ASP A 170 -14.15 -6.19 8.25
C ASP A 170 -13.23 -4.97 8.26
N LEU A 171 -12.57 -4.68 7.12
CA LEU A 171 -11.73 -3.50 6.94
C LEU A 171 -12.54 -2.21 7.13
N LEU A 172 -13.73 -2.10 6.52
CA LEU A 172 -14.64 -0.96 6.69
C LEU A 172 -15.08 -0.81 8.15
N SER A 173 -15.47 -1.91 8.81
CA SER A 173 -15.91 -1.91 10.20
C SER A 173 -14.80 -1.49 11.17
N GLY A 174 -13.54 -1.78 10.82
CA GLY A 174 -12.35 -1.33 11.55
C GLY A 174 -12.02 0.14 11.34
N GLY A 175 -12.69 0.82 10.40
CA GLY A 175 -12.49 2.24 10.12
C GLY A 175 -11.65 2.55 8.88
N MET A 176 -11.29 1.54 8.07
CA MET A 176 -10.63 1.78 6.79
C MET A 176 -11.62 2.40 5.80
N ILE A 177 -11.16 3.36 5.01
CA ILE A 177 -11.97 4.03 3.99
C ILE A 177 -11.51 3.58 2.61
N PHE A 178 -12.41 2.96 1.84
CA PHE A 178 -12.18 2.69 0.43
C PHE A 178 -12.50 3.98 -0.35
N ALA A 179 -11.45 4.65 -0.76
CA ALA A 179 -11.54 5.96 -1.39
C ALA A 179 -11.95 5.89 -2.87
N GLY A 180 -11.83 4.72 -3.50
CA GLY A 180 -12.18 4.52 -4.89
C GLY A 180 -12.48 3.05 -5.21
N THR A 181 -13.29 2.82 -6.22
CA THR A 181 -13.68 1.49 -6.74
C THR A 181 -13.85 1.53 -8.25
#